data_594a289cf9a642378987a4cc88e03c2c
#
_entry.id   594a289cf9a642378987a4cc88e03c2c
#
_cell.length_a   1.000
_cell.length_b   1.000
_cell.length_c   1.000
_cell.angle_alpha   90.00
_cell.angle_beta   90.00
_cell.angle_gamma   90.00
#
_symmetry.space_group_name_H-M   'P 1'
#
loop_
_entity.id
_entity.type
_entity.pdbx_description
1 polymer ?
#
loop_
_entity_poly.entity_id
_entity_poly.type
_entity_poly.pdbx_seq_one_letter_code
_entity_poly.pdbx_strand_id
1 'polypeptide(L)' 'MKIFIDIGSHVGETLVEAAKEKYAFDKIVCFEPSMFCMDDLKKFSDKDNRISICEF' A
#
# COMPACT_ATOMS: atom_id res chain seq x y z
N MET A 1 10.10 -14.11 4.51
CA MET A 1 9.23 -12.93 4.52
C MET A 1 8.62 -12.71 3.15
N LYS A 2 7.33 -12.50 3.11
CA LYS A 2 6.61 -12.28 1.84
C LYS A 2 6.27 -10.80 1.71
N ILE A 3 6.82 -10.14 0.69
CA ILE A 3 6.69 -8.70 0.49
C ILE A 3 5.98 -8.42 -0.83
N PHE A 4 4.99 -7.54 -0.79
CA PHE A 4 4.32 -7.04 -1.98
C PHE A 4 4.78 -5.60 -2.26
N ILE A 5 5.16 -5.32 -3.51
CA ILE A 5 5.58 -3.99 -3.92
C ILE A 5 4.63 -3.49 -5.00
N ASP A 6 4.02 -2.33 -4.77
CA ASP A 6 3.08 -1.70 -5.70
C ASP A 6 3.64 -0.36 -6.16
N ILE A 7 3.83 -0.20 -7.46
CA ILE A 7 4.34 1.03 -8.06
C ILE A 7 3.19 1.71 -8.78
N GLY A 8 2.91 2.97 -8.42
CA GLY A 8 1.78 3.70 -8.95
C GLY A 8 0.47 3.27 -8.29
N SER A 9 0.44 3.26 -6.97
CA SER A 9 -0.71 2.75 -6.20
C SER A 9 -1.99 3.57 -6.33
N HIS A 10 -1.89 4.81 -6.81
CA HIS A 10 -3.04 5.72 -6.96
C HIS A 10 -3.84 5.85 -5.67
N VAL A 11 -5.11 5.48 -5.68
CA VAL A 11 -5.97 5.58 -4.49
C VAL A 11 -6.02 4.30 -3.67
N GLY A 12 -5.20 3.33 -3.98
CA GLY A 12 -5.04 2.12 -3.18
C GLY A 12 -5.91 0.95 -3.57
N GLU A 13 -6.41 0.89 -4.81
CA GLU A 13 -7.24 -0.23 -5.27
C GLU A 13 -6.51 -1.56 -5.17
N THR A 14 -5.25 -1.59 -5.60
CA THR A 14 -4.41 -2.78 -5.51
C THR A 14 -4.09 -3.14 -4.06
N LEU A 15 -3.96 -2.13 -3.18
CA LEU A 15 -3.70 -2.35 -1.77
C LEU A 15 -4.83 -3.06 -1.08
N VAL A 16 -6.08 -2.74 -1.42
CA VAL A 16 -7.24 -3.41 -0.86
C VAL A 16 -7.17 -4.91 -1.14
N GLU A 17 -6.78 -5.26 -2.36
CA GLU A 17 -6.63 -6.66 -2.73
C GLU A 17 -5.44 -7.32 -2.03
N ALA A 18 -4.28 -6.66 -2.05
CA ALA A 18 -3.05 -7.22 -1.48
C ALA A 18 -3.14 -7.40 0.05
N ALA A 19 -3.93 -6.58 0.72
CA ALA A 19 -4.09 -6.66 2.17
C ALA A 19 -4.93 -7.85 2.63
N LYS A 20 -5.60 -8.55 1.73
CA LYS A 20 -6.42 -9.70 2.10
C LYS A 20 -5.58 -10.83 2.66
N GLU A 21 -6.11 -11.49 3.68
CA GLU A 21 -5.42 -12.55 4.40
C GLU A 21 -4.98 -13.71 3.52
N LYS A 22 -5.73 -13.97 2.44
CA LYS A 22 -5.42 -15.10 1.55
C LYS A 22 -4.04 -15.02 0.91
N TYR A 23 -3.46 -13.82 0.79
CA TYR A 23 -2.12 -13.66 0.25
C TYR A 23 -1.03 -13.74 1.30
N ALA A 24 -1.36 -13.49 2.55
CA ALA A 24 -0.46 -13.58 3.71
C ALA A 24 0.83 -12.78 3.54
N PHE A 25 0.74 -11.56 2.99
CA PHE A 25 1.91 -10.69 2.90
C PHE A 25 2.33 -10.20 4.28
N ASP A 26 3.61 -10.27 4.56
CA ASP A 26 4.19 -9.74 5.79
C ASP A 26 4.41 -8.24 5.71
N LYS A 27 4.67 -7.73 4.52
CA LYS A 27 4.91 -6.32 4.29
C LYS A 27 4.39 -5.90 2.91
N ILE A 28 3.81 -4.72 2.85
CA ILE A 28 3.28 -4.14 1.61
C ILE A 28 3.90 -2.76 1.45
N VAL A 29 4.66 -2.55 0.37
CA VAL A 29 5.35 -1.29 0.10
C VAL A 29 4.74 -0.65 -1.14
N CYS A 30 4.31 0.61 -0.99
CA CYS A 30 3.65 1.35 -2.06
C CYS A 30 4.51 2.53 -2.49
N PHE A 31 4.71 2.66 -3.79
CA PHE A 31 5.40 3.82 -4.37
C PHE A 31 4.39 4.60 -5.21
N GLU A 32 4.15 5.85 -4.85
CA GLU A 32 3.20 6.70 -5.56
C GLU A 32 3.76 8.12 -5.69
N PRO A 33 3.94 8.62 -6.93
CA PRO A 33 4.49 9.96 -7.13
C PRO A 33 3.47 11.08 -6.94
N SER A 34 2.17 10.78 -6.97
CA SER A 34 1.12 11.79 -6.91
C SER A 34 0.78 12.18 -5.49
N MET A 35 0.94 13.47 -5.17
CA MET A 35 0.54 14.00 -3.87
C MET A 35 -0.97 13.93 -3.66
N PHE A 36 -1.75 13.95 -4.74
CA PHE A 36 -3.21 13.90 -4.64
C PHE A 36 -3.70 12.53 -4.13
N CYS A 37 -2.94 11.48 -4.38
CA CYS A 37 -3.30 10.14 -3.93
C CYS A 37 -2.76 9.82 -2.54
N MET A 38 -1.85 10.63 -2.01
CA MET A 38 -1.12 10.33 -0.80
C MET A 38 -2.02 10.24 0.44
N ASP A 39 -3.01 11.14 0.54
CA ASP A 39 -3.92 11.13 1.68
C ASP A 39 -4.76 9.85 1.73
N ASP A 40 -5.20 9.36 0.58
CA ASP A 40 -5.96 8.11 0.51
C ASP A 40 -5.09 6.92 0.89
N LEU A 41 -3.84 6.90 0.42
CA LEU A 41 -2.90 5.83 0.75
C LEU A 41 -2.55 5.80 2.23
N LYS A 42 -2.39 6.97 2.84
CA LYS A 42 -2.09 7.06 4.27
C LYS A 42 -3.18 6.46 5.13
N LYS A 43 -4.44 6.51 4.70
CA LYS A 43 -5.54 5.88 5.42
C LYS A 43 -5.34 4.36 5.50
N PHE A 44 -4.81 3.76 4.45
CA PHE A 44 -4.50 2.33 4.44
C PHE A 44 -3.36 2.00 5.40
N SER A 45 -2.29 2.79 5.40
CA SER A 45 -1.17 2.54 6.29
C SER A 45 -1.54 2.75 7.76
N ASP A 46 -2.46 3.66 8.05
CA ASP A 46 -2.95 3.87 9.41
C ASP A 46 -3.76 2.68 9.93
N LYS A 47 -4.43 1.97 9.04
CA LYS A 47 -5.26 0.82 9.41
C LYS A 47 -4.49 -0.51 9.42
N ASP A 48 -3.39 -0.58 8.67
CA ASP A 48 -2.63 -1.82 8.51
C ASP A 48 -1.14 -1.49 8.61
N ASN A 49 -0.52 -1.91 9.71
CA ASN A 49 0.88 -1.59 9.97
C ASN A 49 1.88 -2.29 9.03
N ARG A 50 1.40 -3.22 8.20
CA ARG A 50 2.24 -3.86 7.18
C ARG A 50 2.48 -2.93 6.00
N ILE A 51 1.63 -1.92 5.81
CA ILE A 51 1.66 -1.03 4.67
C ILE A 51 2.60 0.15 4.93
N SER A 52 3.59 0.31 4.06
CA SER A 52 4.51 1.45 4.06
C SER A 52 4.34 2.19 2.74
N ILE A 53 4.26 3.52 2.80
CA ILE A 53 4.06 4.35 1.63
C ILE A 53 5.30 5.20 1.39
N CYS A 54 5.82 5.12 0.17
CA CYS A 54 6.97 5.91 -0.26
C CYS A 54 6.54 6.86 -1.36
N GLU A 55 6.84 8.13 -1.16
CA GLU A 55 6.64 9.17 -2.16
C GLU A 55 7.92 9.31 -2.99
N PHE A 56 7.76 9.46 -4.31
CA PHE A 56 8.91 9.66 -5.19
C PHE A 56 8.58 10.53 -6.39
#